data_63dcd26fe6959eae53863d363e441026
#
_entry.id   63dcd26fe6959eae53863d363e441026
#
_cell.length_a   1.000
_cell.length_b   1.000
_cell.length_c   1.000
_cell.angle_alpha   90.00
_cell.angle_beta   90.00
_cell.angle_gamma   90.00
#
_symmetry.space_group_name_H-M   'P 1'
#
loop_
_entity.id
_entity.type
_entity.pdbx_description
1 polymer ?
#
loop_
_entity_poly.entity_id
_entity_poly.type
_entity_poly.pdbx_seq_one_letter_code
_entity_poly.pdbx_strand_id
1 'polypeptide(L)'
;MLHGSSKPGKRSFGRFSRPLLEVYFQTSFRYEPKVKSLAVAEIFRYCKGFRLSYSYFCLLDQKYKRGLFNQIFSAISKSSQCRKLRELVRVSGGKTPSMSNSLYWNGDIVWISSKDMKSSRISGSELKITNLALNEMTLYHPGTLLLVARSGILKHSLPLAILAVDATINQDIKALQVHGCNAFYLYYAILSQEDTIIRTLVKTGTTVQSLMMDSFLNIEIPTPDIDQQQRIIDKLAKLEKYVEVQEKELSLLSQMRNGLLQQLFI
;
A
#
# COMPACT_ATOMS: atom_id res chain seq x y z
N MET A 1 -2.93 -25.33 60.55
CA MET A 1 -3.88 -24.21 60.25
C MET A 1 -3.56 -23.68 58.88
N LEU A 2 -4.57 -23.77 58.07
CA LEU A 2 -4.62 -23.45 56.64
C LEU A 2 -4.48 -21.96 56.36
N HIS A 3 -3.80 -21.56 55.29
CA HIS A 3 -4.27 -20.53 54.38
C HIS A 3 -3.58 -20.67 53.04
N GLY A 4 -4.30 -21.22 52.08
CA GLY A 4 -3.96 -21.16 50.67
C GLY A 4 -4.44 -19.87 50.06
N SER A 5 -3.61 -19.21 49.26
CA SER A 5 -3.97 -18.12 48.37
C SER A 5 -3.87 -18.60 46.93
N SER A 6 -5.04 -18.83 46.35
CA SER A 6 -5.20 -19.13 44.92
C SER A 6 -5.04 -17.86 44.06
N LYS A 7 -4.11 -17.89 43.12
CA LYS A 7 -4.00 -16.89 42.04
C LYS A 7 -5.07 -17.12 40.99
N PRO A 8 -5.70 -16.08 40.43
CA PRO A 8 -6.67 -16.26 39.35
C PRO A 8 -5.98 -16.62 38.03
N GLY A 9 -6.48 -17.67 37.40
CA GLY A 9 -6.00 -18.20 36.15
C GLY A 9 -6.20 -17.23 34.97
N LYS A 10 -5.19 -17.16 34.12
CA LYS A 10 -5.26 -16.50 32.81
C LYS A 10 -6.23 -17.26 31.92
N ARG A 11 -7.37 -16.65 31.60
CA ARG A 11 -8.29 -17.16 30.58
C ARG A 11 -7.67 -16.92 29.20
N SER A 12 -7.43 -18.00 28.47
CA SER A 12 -7.05 -18.00 27.06
C SER A 12 -8.23 -17.47 26.23
N PHE A 13 -7.99 -16.42 25.45
CA PHE A 13 -8.97 -15.94 24.47
C PHE A 13 -9.06 -16.94 23.31
N GLY A 14 -10.17 -17.66 23.25
CA GLY A 14 -10.50 -18.56 22.16
C GLY A 14 -10.72 -17.81 20.84
N ARG A 15 -10.28 -18.42 19.74
CA ARG A 15 -10.58 -18.00 18.37
C ARG A 15 -12.08 -18.03 18.13
N PHE A 16 -12.71 -16.88 17.95
CA PHE A 16 -14.09 -16.81 17.46
C PHE A 16 -14.11 -16.97 15.94
N SER A 17 -14.84 -17.98 15.46
CA SER A 17 -15.06 -18.25 14.05
C SER A 17 -16.20 -17.38 13.48
N ARG A 18 -16.11 -17.01 12.20
CA ARG A 18 -17.06 -16.20 11.42
C ARG A 18 -18.57 -16.48 11.64
N PRO A 19 -19.02 -17.70 11.82
CA PRO A 19 -20.45 -18.02 12.00
C PRO A 19 -21.09 -17.46 13.29
N LEU A 20 -20.32 -17.24 14.35
CA LEU A 20 -20.83 -16.73 15.62
C LEU A 20 -21.21 -15.25 15.60
N LEU A 21 -20.57 -14.46 14.75
CA LEU A 21 -20.91 -13.03 14.57
C LEU A 21 -22.25 -12.85 13.84
N GLU A 22 -22.54 -13.64 12.83
CA GLU A 22 -23.82 -13.59 12.09
C GLU A 22 -25.01 -14.03 12.95
N VAL A 23 -24.83 -15.05 13.76
CA VAL A 23 -25.89 -15.55 14.68
C VAL A 23 -26.17 -14.52 15.78
N TYR A 24 -25.16 -13.81 16.29
CA TYR A 24 -25.32 -12.79 17.34
C TYR A 24 -26.08 -11.56 16.85
N PHE A 25 -25.85 -11.14 15.60
CA PHE A 25 -26.58 -10.02 14.99
C PHE A 25 -28.05 -10.34 14.70
N GLN A 26 -28.39 -11.58 14.33
CA GLN A 26 -29.77 -11.96 14.03
C GLN A 26 -30.63 -12.16 15.30
N THR A 27 -30.05 -12.51 16.44
CA THR A 27 -30.80 -12.81 17.66
C THR A 27 -30.96 -11.64 18.62
N SER A 28 -30.09 -10.62 18.56
CA SER A 28 -30.08 -9.51 19.55
C SER A 28 -31.04 -8.36 19.25
N PHE A 29 -31.67 -8.32 18.07
CA PHE A 29 -32.50 -7.17 17.67
C PHE A 29 -34.00 -7.30 18.03
N ARG A 30 -34.44 -8.31 18.77
CA ARG A 30 -35.87 -8.58 19.00
C ARG A 30 -36.45 -8.29 20.40
N TYR A 31 -35.73 -7.67 21.36
CA TYR A 31 -36.31 -7.47 22.72
C TYR A 31 -36.04 -6.11 23.38
N GLU A 32 -37.10 -5.54 23.89
CA GLU A 32 -37.47 -4.49 24.89
C GLU A 32 -36.50 -3.41 25.44
N PRO A 33 -37.05 -2.25 25.89
CA PRO A 33 -36.27 -1.00 26.20
C PRO A 33 -35.27 -1.08 27.38
N LYS A 34 -35.43 -2.00 28.34
CA LYS A 34 -34.48 -2.18 29.43
C LYS A 34 -33.15 -2.84 29.04
N VAL A 35 -33.12 -3.49 27.88
CA VAL A 35 -31.91 -4.10 27.30
C VAL A 35 -31.02 -3.06 26.60
N LYS A 36 -31.56 -1.88 26.29
CA LYS A 36 -30.81 -0.84 25.56
C LYS A 36 -29.54 -0.35 26.28
N SER A 37 -29.56 -0.23 27.60
CA SER A 37 -28.41 0.29 28.36
C SER A 37 -27.25 -0.72 28.49
N LEU A 38 -27.57 -2.00 28.67
CA LEU A 38 -26.55 -3.06 28.69
C LEU A 38 -26.02 -3.37 27.28
N ALA A 39 -26.90 -3.42 26.30
CA ALA A 39 -26.52 -3.62 24.91
C ALA A 39 -25.63 -2.48 24.38
N VAL A 40 -25.94 -1.22 24.75
CA VAL A 40 -25.11 -0.05 24.44
C VAL A 40 -23.74 -0.14 25.09
N ALA A 41 -23.64 -0.55 26.36
CA ALA A 41 -22.36 -0.71 27.04
C ALA A 41 -21.51 -1.86 26.43
N GLU A 42 -22.15 -2.94 26.01
CA GLU A 42 -21.48 -4.04 25.30
C GLU A 42 -21.05 -3.64 23.88
N ILE A 43 -21.91 -2.94 23.14
CA ILE A 43 -21.56 -2.34 21.85
C ILE A 43 -20.36 -1.40 22.00
N PHE A 44 -20.31 -0.57 23.04
CA PHE A 44 -19.16 0.31 23.33
C PHE A 44 -17.88 -0.47 23.62
N ARG A 45 -17.97 -1.53 24.39
CA ARG A 45 -16.83 -2.41 24.70
C ARG A 45 -16.35 -3.16 23.45
N TYR A 46 -17.29 -3.60 22.62
CA TYR A 46 -17.02 -4.20 21.31
C TYR A 46 -16.42 -3.20 20.33
N CYS A 47 -16.93 -1.97 20.25
CA CYS A 47 -16.43 -0.91 19.36
C CYS A 47 -15.01 -0.45 19.73
N LYS A 48 -14.65 -0.37 21.02
CA LYS A 48 -13.28 -0.11 21.46
C LYS A 48 -12.33 -1.27 21.08
N GLY A 49 -12.76 -2.49 21.30
CA GLY A 49 -12.02 -3.70 20.90
C GLY A 49 -11.86 -3.79 19.38
N PHE A 50 -12.91 -3.45 18.63
CA PHE A 50 -12.91 -3.48 17.16
C PHE A 50 -11.99 -2.40 16.54
N ARG A 51 -11.89 -1.20 17.14
CA ARG A 51 -10.98 -0.15 16.66
C ARG A 51 -9.51 -0.54 16.80
N LEU A 52 -9.15 -1.17 17.92
CA LEU A 52 -7.81 -1.73 18.13
C LEU A 52 -7.55 -2.94 17.21
N SER A 53 -8.57 -3.78 17.01
CA SER A 53 -8.51 -4.94 16.12
C SER A 53 -8.42 -4.53 14.64
N TYR A 54 -9.09 -3.47 14.20
CA TYR A 54 -9.05 -2.95 12.84
C TYR A 54 -7.66 -2.43 12.47
N SER A 55 -7.09 -1.52 13.27
CA SER A 55 -5.74 -0.99 13.02
C SER A 55 -4.68 -2.09 13.10
N TYR A 56 -4.85 -3.06 14.00
CA TYR A 56 -3.97 -4.21 14.14
C TYR A 56 -4.10 -5.17 12.97
N PHE A 57 -5.33 -5.39 12.46
CA PHE A 57 -5.59 -6.25 11.31
C PHE A 57 -5.01 -5.66 10.02
N CYS A 58 -5.18 -4.35 9.76
CA CYS A 58 -4.57 -3.67 8.62
C CYS A 58 -3.03 -3.72 8.68
N LEU A 59 -2.44 -3.56 9.87
CA LEU A 59 -1.00 -3.67 10.06
C LEU A 59 -0.49 -5.11 9.85
N LEU A 60 -1.24 -6.11 10.32
CA LEU A 60 -0.91 -7.52 10.11
C LEU A 60 -1.03 -7.90 8.63
N ASP A 61 -2.04 -7.40 7.94
CA ASP A 61 -2.29 -7.68 6.53
C ASP A 61 -1.18 -7.13 5.64
N GLN A 62 -0.78 -5.88 5.83
CA GLN A 62 0.38 -5.27 5.16
C GLN A 62 1.68 -6.03 5.46
N LYS A 63 1.92 -6.38 6.71
CA LYS A 63 3.10 -7.14 7.12
C LYS A 63 3.09 -8.57 6.55
N TYR A 64 1.92 -9.20 6.51
CA TYR A 64 1.75 -10.53 5.94
C TYR A 64 1.98 -10.53 4.42
N LYS A 65 1.43 -9.53 3.71
CA LYS A 65 1.64 -9.31 2.28
C LYS A 65 3.13 -9.17 1.95
N ARG A 66 3.84 -8.31 2.67
CA ARG A 66 5.30 -8.12 2.51
C ARG A 66 6.07 -9.41 2.79
N GLY A 67 5.75 -10.11 3.88
CA GLY A 67 6.37 -11.38 4.22
C GLY A 67 6.19 -12.44 3.14
N LEU A 68 5.01 -12.52 2.53
CA LEU A 68 4.73 -13.44 1.44
C LEU A 68 5.50 -13.07 0.16
N PHE A 69 5.57 -11.78 -0.19
CA PHE A 69 6.40 -11.31 -1.32
C PHE A 69 7.86 -11.70 -1.11
N ASN A 70 8.42 -11.44 0.07
CA ASN A 70 9.79 -11.80 0.40
C ASN A 70 10.04 -13.31 0.27
N GLN A 71 9.13 -14.17 0.74
CA GLN A 71 9.26 -15.62 0.62
C GLN A 71 9.25 -16.08 -0.84
N ILE A 72 8.31 -15.58 -1.65
CA ILE A 72 8.20 -15.90 -3.07
C ILE A 72 9.48 -15.50 -3.81
N PHE A 73 9.93 -14.25 -3.66
CA PHE A 73 11.11 -13.75 -4.37
C PHE A 73 12.42 -14.36 -3.85
N SER A 74 12.51 -14.70 -2.57
CA SER A 74 13.65 -15.45 -2.02
C SER A 74 13.75 -16.87 -2.61
N ALA A 75 12.62 -17.53 -2.82
CA ALA A 75 12.60 -18.85 -3.48
C ALA A 75 13.01 -18.75 -4.96
N ILE A 76 12.52 -17.74 -5.68
CA ILE A 76 12.86 -17.50 -7.08
C ILE A 76 14.33 -17.15 -7.24
N SER A 77 14.90 -16.33 -6.35
CA SER A 77 16.30 -15.94 -6.40
C SER A 77 17.27 -17.13 -6.31
N LYS A 78 16.87 -18.21 -5.62
CA LYS A 78 17.67 -19.44 -5.54
C LYS A 78 17.66 -20.28 -6.82
N SER A 79 16.67 -20.12 -7.67
CA SER A 79 16.43 -20.95 -8.86
C SER A 79 16.58 -20.21 -10.18
N SER A 80 16.82 -18.90 -10.15
CA SER A 80 16.87 -18.05 -11.34
C SER A 80 18.13 -17.20 -11.35
N GLN A 81 18.58 -16.80 -12.54
CA GLN A 81 19.65 -15.83 -12.69
C GLN A 81 19.20 -14.48 -12.13
N CYS A 82 20.07 -13.80 -11.39
CA CYS A 82 19.87 -12.44 -10.93
C CYS A 82 20.57 -11.45 -11.87
N ARG A 83 19.92 -10.31 -12.10
CA ARG A 83 20.47 -9.19 -12.88
C ARG A 83 20.38 -7.92 -12.03
N LYS A 84 21.31 -6.99 -12.22
CA LYS A 84 21.22 -5.67 -11.57
C LYS A 84 20.06 -4.88 -12.16
N LEU A 85 19.36 -4.12 -11.31
CA LEU A 85 18.22 -3.31 -11.72
C LEU A 85 18.59 -2.36 -12.89
N ARG A 86 19.80 -1.79 -12.88
CA ARG A 86 20.30 -0.93 -13.96
C ARG A 86 20.30 -1.57 -15.34
N GLU A 87 20.34 -2.89 -15.41
CA GLU A 87 20.31 -3.65 -16.66
C GLU A 87 18.88 -3.91 -17.16
N LEU A 88 17.89 -3.57 -16.35
CA LEU A 88 16.48 -3.84 -16.61
C LEU A 88 15.67 -2.56 -16.82
N VAL A 89 16.24 -1.38 -16.50
CA VAL A 89 15.52 -0.11 -16.59
C VAL A 89 16.36 1.01 -17.16
N ARG A 90 15.73 1.90 -17.93
CA ARG A 90 16.24 3.23 -18.23
C ARG A 90 15.59 4.22 -17.26
N VAL A 91 16.42 4.98 -16.53
CA VAL A 91 15.94 5.96 -15.55
C VAL A 91 15.90 7.35 -16.15
N SER A 92 14.81 8.05 -15.91
CA SER A 92 14.68 9.48 -16.23
C SER A 92 13.95 10.22 -15.09
N GLY A 93 14.12 11.52 -15.06
CA GLY A 93 13.48 12.39 -14.06
C GLY A 93 12.39 13.24 -14.66
N GLY A 94 11.59 13.84 -13.79
CA GLY A 94 10.60 14.83 -14.18
C GLY A 94 11.02 16.26 -13.85
N LYS A 95 10.12 17.17 -14.14
CA LYS A 95 10.23 18.61 -13.85
C LYS A 95 8.92 19.14 -13.30
N THR A 96 8.98 20.28 -12.64
CA THR A 96 7.81 21.07 -12.28
C THR A 96 7.78 22.30 -13.17
N PRO A 97 6.73 22.51 -13.96
CA PRO A 97 6.55 23.75 -14.70
C PRO A 97 6.45 24.94 -13.73
N SER A 98 6.79 26.14 -14.21
CA SER A 98 6.71 27.34 -13.36
C SER A 98 5.30 27.49 -12.79
N MET A 99 5.20 27.50 -11.47
CA MET A 99 3.92 27.69 -10.75
C MET A 99 3.35 29.11 -10.92
N SER A 100 4.20 30.08 -11.25
CA SER A 100 3.78 31.47 -11.51
C SER A 100 3.19 31.68 -12.90
N ASN A 101 3.40 30.74 -13.83
CA ASN A 101 2.83 30.81 -15.16
C ASN A 101 1.50 30.02 -15.22
N SER A 102 0.39 30.74 -15.12
CA SER A 102 -0.95 30.14 -15.17
C SER A 102 -1.26 29.41 -16.49
N LEU A 103 -0.59 29.77 -17.59
CA LEU A 103 -0.76 29.14 -18.90
C LEU A 103 -0.24 27.68 -18.93
N TYR A 104 0.54 27.27 -17.96
CA TYR A 104 1.08 25.91 -17.88
C TYR A 104 0.13 24.93 -17.17
N TRP A 105 -0.87 25.43 -16.44
CA TRP A 105 -1.72 24.63 -15.53
C TRP A 105 -3.17 24.54 -16.01
N ASN A 106 -3.92 23.60 -15.40
CA ASN A 106 -5.35 23.36 -15.67
C ASN A 106 -5.65 22.90 -17.12
N GLY A 107 -4.71 22.19 -17.76
CA GLY A 107 -4.93 21.49 -19.03
C GLY A 107 -5.47 20.07 -18.85
N ASP A 108 -5.19 19.21 -19.84
CA ASP A 108 -5.70 17.82 -19.88
C ASP A 108 -4.61 16.78 -19.56
N ILE A 109 -3.34 17.15 -19.59
CA ILE A 109 -2.22 16.24 -19.41
C ILE A 109 -1.97 16.03 -17.91
N VAL A 110 -1.97 14.77 -17.50
CA VAL A 110 -1.72 14.36 -16.12
C VAL A 110 -0.29 14.74 -15.69
N TRP A 111 -0.16 15.45 -14.56
CA TRP A 111 1.13 15.79 -13.96
C TRP A 111 1.20 15.22 -12.55
N ILE A 112 2.05 14.22 -12.35
CA ILE A 112 2.12 13.42 -11.12
C ILE A 112 3.16 14.01 -10.18
N SER A 113 2.74 14.19 -8.93
CA SER A 113 3.57 14.53 -7.78
C SER A 113 3.66 13.36 -6.80
N SER A 114 4.51 13.46 -5.80
CA SER A 114 4.60 12.43 -4.75
C SER A 114 3.29 12.27 -3.95
N LYS A 115 2.40 13.26 -3.95
CA LYS A 115 1.07 13.21 -3.29
C LYS A 115 0.10 12.29 -4.02
N ASP A 116 0.28 12.11 -5.32
CA ASP A 116 -0.58 11.27 -6.17
C ASP A 116 -0.20 9.79 -6.09
N MET A 117 1.00 9.48 -5.57
CA MET A 117 1.55 8.12 -5.47
C MET A 117 0.94 7.31 -4.31
N LYS A 118 -0.40 7.17 -4.30
CA LYS A 118 -1.17 6.51 -3.23
C LYS A 118 -1.63 5.09 -3.58
N SER A 119 -1.51 4.69 -4.84
CA SER A 119 -1.95 3.38 -5.34
C SER A 119 -0.88 2.73 -6.20
N SER A 120 -0.97 1.41 -6.39
CA SER A 120 -0.06 0.64 -7.24
C SER A 120 -0.20 0.97 -8.73
N ARG A 121 -1.34 1.56 -9.15
CA ARG A 121 -1.59 2.01 -10.53
C ARG A 121 -2.07 3.46 -10.50
N ILE A 122 -1.43 4.30 -11.29
CA ILE A 122 -1.74 5.72 -11.39
C ILE A 122 -2.48 5.97 -12.71
N SER A 123 -3.74 6.40 -12.62
CA SER A 123 -4.60 6.76 -13.76
C SER A 123 -4.96 8.23 -13.81
N GLY A 124 -4.44 9.06 -12.91
CA GLY A 124 -4.72 10.49 -12.85
C GLY A 124 -3.92 11.18 -11.75
N SER A 125 -4.07 12.47 -11.64
CA SER A 125 -3.42 13.34 -10.66
C SER A 125 -4.35 14.47 -10.25
N GLU A 126 -4.03 15.12 -9.14
CA GLU A 126 -4.72 16.32 -8.67
C GLU A 126 -4.50 17.50 -9.62
N LEU A 127 -3.28 17.66 -10.11
CA LEU A 127 -2.90 18.73 -11.02
C LEU A 127 -2.70 18.21 -12.43
N LYS A 128 -3.06 19.04 -13.40
CA LYS A 128 -2.84 18.80 -14.83
C LYS A 128 -2.15 19.97 -15.48
N ILE A 129 -1.42 19.69 -16.56
CA ILE A 129 -0.70 20.69 -17.33
C ILE A 129 -1.25 20.82 -18.74
N THR A 130 -0.95 21.92 -19.38
CA THR A 130 -1.32 22.21 -20.78
C THR A 130 -0.27 21.66 -21.76
N ASN A 131 -0.63 21.60 -23.04
CA ASN A 131 0.30 21.27 -24.11
C ASN A 131 1.51 22.25 -24.17
N LEU A 132 1.31 23.50 -23.76
CA LEU A 132 2.40 24.49 -23.71
C LEU A 132 3.48 24.07 -22.70
N ALA A 133 3.06 23.61 -21.51
CA ALA A 133 3.98 23.10 -20.51
C ALA A 133 4.64 21.79 -20.94
N LEU A 134 3.96 20.95 -21.70
CA LEU A 134 4.47 19.68 -22.18
C LEU A 134 5.72 19.84 -23.04
N ASN A 135 5.86 20.95 -23.78
CA ASN A 135 7.05 21.21 -24.62
C ASN A 135 8.38 21.22 -23.82
N GLU A 136 8.30 21.45 -22.50
CA GLU A 136 9.46 21.47 -21.60
C GLU A 136 9.58 20.20 -20.75
N MET A 137 8.64 19.26 -20.93
CA MET A 137 8.49 18.08 -20.09
C MET A 137 8.70 16.78 -20.88
N THR A 138 8.96 15.72 -20.18
CA THR A 138 8.97 14.37 -20.77
C THR A 138 7.62 13.71 -20.50
N LEU A 139 6.96 13.26 -21.56
CA LEU A 139 5.75 12.44 -21.48
C LEU A 139 6.14 10.98 -21.29
N TYR A 140 5.54 10.34 -20.31
CA TYR A 140 5.70 8.92 -20.01
C TYR A 140 4.42 8.18 -20.34
N HIS A 141 4.57 6.94 -20.87
CA HIS A 141 3.47 6.12 -21.34
C HIS A 141 3.07 5.04 -20.34
N PRO A 142 1.86 4.46 -20.46
CA PRO A 142 1.42 3.33 -19.66
C PRO A 142 2.46 2.21 -19.61
N GLY A 143 2.57 1.55 -18.45
CA GLY A 143 3.58 0.51 -18.18
C GLY A 143 4.91 1.05 -17.62
N THR A 144 5.13 2.38 -17.63
CA THR A 144 6.29 2.98 -16.94
C THR A 144 6.15 2.82 -15.43
N LEU A 145 7.20 2.35 -14.76
CA LEU A 145 7.27 2.35 -13.30
C LEU A 145 7.65 3.74 -12.80
N LEU A 146 6.91 4.25 -11.84
CA LEU A 146 7.19 5.52 -11.15
C LEU A 146 7.67 5.23 -9.73
N LEU A 147 8.77 5.84 -9.34
CA LEU A 147 9.39 5.70 -8.03
C LEU A 147 9.59 7.07 -7.40
N VAL A 148 9.09 7.29 -6.19
CA VAL A 148 9.43 8.49 -5.42
C VAL A 148 10.85 8.35 -4.90
N ALA A 149 11.75 9.20 -5.41
CA ALA A 149 13.17 9.19 -5.03
C ALA A 149 13.49 10.20 -3.92
N ARG A 150 12.60 11.17 -3.65
CA ARG A 150 12.82 12.21 -2.65
C ARG A 150 11.48 12.61 -2.01
N SER A 151 11.29 12.31 -0.74
CA SER A 151 10.08 12.67 0.03
C SER A 151 10.23 12.25 1.49
N GLY A 152 9.51 12.93 2.41
CA GLY A 152 9.39 12.49 3.80
C GLY A 152 8.76 11.09 3.98
N ILE A 153 7.97 10.62 3.01
CA ILE A 153 7.31 9.32 3.05
C ILE A 153 8.30 8.13 2.98
N LEU A 154 9.50 8.35 2.39
CA LEU A 154 10.56 7.34 2.30
C LEU A 154 11.09 6.86 3.65
N LYS A 155 10.71 7.53 4.73
CA LYS A 155 10.98 7.07 6.10
C LYS A 155 10.18 5.80 6.45
N HIS A 156 9.04 5.59 5.81
CA HIS A 156 8.08 4.54 6.19
C HIS A 156 7.71 3.60 5.05
N SER A 157 7.80 4.06 3.80
CA SER A 157 7.42 3.28 2.62
C SER A 157 8.22 3.72 1.40
N LEU A 158 8.29 2.85 0.40
CA LEU A 158 8.86 3.11 -0.93
C LEU A 158 7.69 3.28 -1.92
N PRO A 159 7.20 4.52 -2.19
CA PRO A 159 6.12 4.71 -3.12
C PRO A 159 6.57 4.34 -4.54
N LEU A 160 6.05 3.23 -5.01
CA LEU A 160 6.28 2.67 -6.33
C LEU A 160 4.93 2.40 -6.98
N ALA A 161 4.75 2.79 -8.24
CA ALA A 161 3.50 2.59 -8.96
C ALA A 161 3.75 2.35 -10.45
N ILE A 162 2.75 1.78 -11.13
CA ILE A 162 2.76 1.61 -12.58
C ILE A 162 1.82 2.64 -13.19
N LEU A 163 2.31 3.35 -14.19
CA LEU A 163 1.55 4.33 -14.93
C LEU A 163 0.50 3.64 -15.80
N ALA A 164 -0.76 4.08 -15.73
CA ALA A 164 -1.88 3.53 -16.49
C ALA A 164 -2.36 4.45 -17.62
N VAL A 165 -1.91 5.70 -17.63
CA VAL A 165 -2.25 6.73 -18.62
C VAL A 165 -0.99 7.47 -19.02
N ASP A 166 -1.04 8.25 -20.09
CA ASP A 166 0.04 9.17 -20.41
C ASP A 166 0.15 10.27 -19.37
N ALA A 167 1.35 10.52 -18.86
CA ALA A 167 1.57 11.50 -17.82
C ALA A 167 3.00 12.09 -17.83
N THR A 168 3.12 13.24 -17.22
CA THR A 168 4.39 13.83 -16.82
C THR A 168 4.59 13.70 -15.31
N ILE A 169 5.79 13.87 -14.80
CA ILE A 169 6.12 13.70 -13.38
C ILE A 169 6.93 14.87 -12.86
N ASN A 170 6.88 15.11 -11.54
CA ASN A 170 7.71 16.11 -10.89
C ASN A 170 9.17 15.63 -10.71
N GLN A 171 10.05 16.50 -10.24
CA GLN A 171 11.48 16.22 -10.04
C GLN A 171 11.77 15.20 -8.93
N ASP A 172 10.85 14.97 -8.00
CA ASP A 172 11.04 14.06 -6.87
C ASP A 172 10.71 12.59 -7.24
N ILE A 173 10.11 12.39 -8.42
CA ILE A 173 9.78 11.09 -8.98
C ILE A 173 10.80 10.73 -10.07
N LYS A 174 11.15 9.46 -10.12
CA LYS A 174 11.91 8.84 -11.20
C LYS A 174 11.02 7.90 -11.99
N ALA A 175 11.06 8.02 -13.30
CA ALA A 175 10.47 7.07 -14.22
C ALA A 175 11.49 5.98 -14.55
N LEU A 176 11.09 4.74 -14.37
CA LEU A 176 11.85 3.55 -14.69
C LEU A 176 11.19 2.90 -15.90
N GLN A 177 11.72 3.15 -17.10
CA GLN A 177 11.27 2.52 -18.33
C GLN A 177 11.87 1.11 -18.40
N VAL A 178 11.02 0.10 -18.26
CA VAL A 178 11.42 -1.29 -18.12
C VAL A 178 11.77 -1.89 -19.48
N HIS A 179 12.85 -2.66 -19.54
CA HIS A 179 13.24 -3.46 -20.69
C HIS A 179 13.81 -4.82 -20.25
N GLY A 180 13.60 -5.86 -21.05
CA GLY A 180 14.13 -7.19 -20.75
C GLY A 180 13.42 -7.98 -19.65
N CYS A 181 12.34 -7.44 -19.07
CA CYS A 181 11.42 -8.16 -18.18
C CYS A 181 10.03 -7.52 -18.18
N ASN A 182 9.06 -8.18 -17.55
CA ASN A 182 7.72 -7.61 -17.41
C ASN A 182 7.72 -6.49 -16.33
N ALA A 183 7.09 -5.36 -16.62
CA ALA A 183 7.04 -4.20 -15.70
C ALA A 183 6.30 -4.52 -14.38
N PHE A 184 5.22 -5.32 -14.44
CA PHE A 184 4.50 -5.76 -13.23
C PHE A 184 5.33 -6.72 -12.39
N TYR A 185 6.09 -7.61 -13.05
CA TYR A 185 7.03 -8.48 -12.36
C TYR A 185 8.08 -7.66 -11.61
N LEU A 186 8.69 -6.69 -12.30
CA LEU A 186 9.70 -5.81 -11.70
C LEU A 186 9.14 -4.98 -10.54
N TYR A 187 7.91 -4.49 -10.67
CA TYR A 187 7.19 -3.82 -9.57
C TYR A 187 7.17 -4.70 -8.31
N TYR A 188 6.72 -5.93 -8.41
CA TYR A 188 6.67 -6.85 -7.26
C TYR A 188 8.06 -7.25 -6.74
N ALA A 189 9.03 -7.41 -7.64
CA ALA A 189 10.40 -7.75 -7.28
C ALA A 189 11.08 -6.62 -6.46
N ILE A 190 10.82 -5.36 -6.80
CA ILE A 190 11.31 -4.22 -6.03
C ILE A 190 10.58 -4.14 -4.68
N LEU A 191 9.25 -4.28 -4.66
CA LEU A 191 8.46 -4.24 -3.42
C LEU A 191 8.83 -5.37 -2.45
N SER A 192 9.23 -6.54 -2.95
CA SER A 192 9.69 -7.62 -2.08
C SER A 192 10.95 -7.27 -1.29
N GLN A 193 11.71 -6.26 -1.73
CA GLN A 193 12.92 -5.76 -1.07
C GLN A 193 12.70 -4.43 -0.33
N GLU A 194 11.45 -3.92 -0.26
CA GLU A 194 11.12 -2.59 0.27
C GLU A 194 11.76 -2.32 1.63
N ASP A 195 11.60 -3.20 2.60
CA ASP A 195 12.15 -3.03 3.96
C ASP A 195 13.68 -2.92 3.96
N THR A 196 14.35 -3.67 3.09
CA THR A 196 15.80 -3.61 2.93
C THR A 196 16.23 -2.31 2.26
N ILE A 197 15.54 -1.92 1.19
CA ILE A 197 15.80 -0.67 0.47
C ILE A 197 15.65 0.52 1.41
N ILE A 198 14.56 0.60 2.17
CA ILE A 198 14.32 1.71 3.10
C ILE A 198 15.42 1.78 4.15
N ARG A 199 15.78 0.66 4.76
CA ARG A 199 16.80 0.62 5.84
C ARG A 199 18.21 0.94 5.37
N THR A 200 18.58 0.52 4.15
CA THR A 200 19.98 0.55 3.71
C THR A 200 20.26 1.61 2.64
N LEU A 201 19.26 2.00 1.84
CA LEU A 201 19.43 2.85 0.67
C LEU A 201 18.75 4.22 0.77
N VAL A 202 18.02 4.49 1.85
CA VAL A 202 17.43 5.81 2.10
C VAL A 202 18.31 6.61 3.04
N LYS A 203 18.81 7.76 2.55
CA LYS A 203 19.53 8.73 3.39
C LYS A 203 18.52 9.53 4.20
N THR A 204 18.73 9.56 5.52
CA THR A 204 17.97 10.42 6.42
C THR A 204 18.55 11.83 6.39
N GLY A 205 17.80 12.76 5.79
CA GLY A 205 18.05 14.20 5.91
C GLY A 205 17.24 14.79 7.06
N THR A 206 17.56 16.00 7.48
CA THR A 206 16.84 16.71 8.55
C THR A 206 15.37 16.98 8.19
N THR A 207 15.09 17.24 6.93
CA THR A 207 13.74 17.64 6.45
C THR A 207 13.15 16.66 5.44
N VAL A 208 13.94 16.13 4.52
CA VAL A 208 13.47 15.27 3.42
C VAL A 208 14.44 14.10 3.25
N GLN A 209 13.88 12.90 3.15
CA GLN A 209 14.62 11.69 2.83
C GLN A 209 14.85 11.57 1.33
N SER A 210 15.96 10.95 0.96
CA SER A 210 16.30 10.70 -0.44
C SER A 210 16.83 9.28 -0.64
N LEU A 211 16.39 8.64 -1.71
CA LEU A 211 16.90 7.34 -2.13
C LEU A 211 18.25 7.48 -2.80
N MET A 212 19.22 6.67 -2.41
CA MET A 212 20.54 6.58 -3.08
C MET A 212 20.39 5.84 -4.40
N MET A 213 20.11 6.57 -5.49
CA MET A 213 19.77 6.00 -6.79
C MET A 213 20.84 5.06 -7.35
N ASP A 214 22.13 5.38 -7.20
CA ASP A 214 23.22 4.51 -7.70
C ASP A 214 23.23 3.15 -6.98
N SER A 215 23.04 3.15 -5.67
CA SER A 215 22.93 1.92 -4.88
C SER A 215 21.64 1.18 -5.17
N PHE A 216 20.53 1.88 -5.34
CA PHE A 216 19.24 1.30 -5.72
C PHE A 216 19.31 0.60 -7.08
N LEU A 217 19.98 1.19 -8.06
CA LEU A 217 20.17 0.59 -9.38
C LEU A 217 21.12 -0.62 -9.37
N ASN A 218 21.82 -0.85 -8.27
CA ASN A 218 22.69 -2.02 -8.09
C ASN A 218 22.00 -3.19 -7.36
N ILE A 219 20.75 -3.05 -6.89
CA ILE A 219 20.04 -4.19 -6.30
C ILE A 219 19.90 -5.32 -7.30
N GLU A 220 19.94 -6.54 -6.81
CA GLU A 220 19.78 -7.74 -7.61
C GLU A 220 18.29 -8.10 -7.74
N ILE A 221 17.87 -8.34 -8.98
CA ILE A 221 16.51 -8.74 -9.33
C ILE A 221 16.61 -10.14 -9.96
N PRO A 222 15.95 -11.16 -9.38
CA PRO A 222 15.84 -12.47 -10.02
C PRO A 222 15.04 -12.33 -11.32
N THR A 223 15.57 -12.89 -12.41
CA THR A 223 14.97 -12.77 -13.74
C THR A 223 14.69 -14.15 -14.34
N PRO A 224 13.63 -14.83 -13.88
CA PRO A 224 13.17 -16.07 -14.51
C PRO A 224 12.66 -15.79 -15.92
N ASP A 225 12.35 -16.87 -16.67
CA ASP A 225 11.73 -16.73 -17.98
C ASP A 225 10.39 -15.98 -17.94
N ILE A 226 9.94 -15.48 -19.09
CA ILE A 226 8.77 -14.60 -19.18
C ILE A 226 7.48 -15.30 -18.73
N ASP A 227 7.37 -16.61 -18.96
CA ASP A 227 6.20 -17.39 -18.56
C ASP A 227 6.13 -17.57 -17.04
N GLN A 228 7.29 -17.75 -16.41
CA GLN A 228 7.37 -17.78 -14.94
C GLN A 228 7.07 -16.41 -14.36
N GLN A 229 7.58 -15.32 -14.96
CA GLN A 229 7.22 -13.96 -14.54
C GLN A 229 5.70 -13.75 -14.58
N GLN A 230 5.03 -14.16 -15.67
CA GLN A 230 3.58 -14.00 -15.79
C GLN A 230 2.83 -14.81 -14.74
N ARG A 231 3.22 -16.06 -14.47
CA ARG A 231 2.61 -16.90 -13.41
C ARG A 231 2.75 -16.27 -12.02
N ILE A 232 3.88 -15.61 -11.76
CA ILE A 232 4.11 -14.89 -10.49
C ILE A 232 3.22 -13.67 -10.40
N ILE A 233 3.15 -12.86 -11.46
CA ILE A 233 2.27 -11.69 -11.54
C ILE A 233 0.83 -12.08 -11.26
N ASP A 234 0.31 -13.13 -11.90
CA ASP A 234 -1.08 -13.56 -11.74
C ASP A 234 -1.40 -13.97 -10.30
N LYS A 235 -0.46 -14.63 -9.62
CA LYS A 235 -0.61 -15.01 -8.20
C LYS A 235 -0.62 -13.80 -7.30
N LEU A 236 0.31 -12.86 -7.52
CA LEU A 236 0.47 -11.68 -6.68
C LEU A 236 -0.66 -10.67 -6.90
N ALA A 237 -1.12 -10.48 -8.14
CA ALA A 237 -2.26 -9.64 -8.46
C ALA A 237 -3.57 -10.17 -7.82
N LYS A 238 -3.78 -11.50 -7.81
CA LYS A 238 -4.92 -12.10 -7.09
C LYS A 238 -4.85 -11.84 -5.59
N LEU A 239 -3.66 -11.93 -5.00
CA LEU A 239 -3.44 -11.62 -3.59
C LEU A 239 -3.73 -10.14 -3.28
N GLU A 240 -3.20 -9.21 -4.10
CA GLU A 240 -3.47 -7.77 -3.93
C GLU A 240 -4.96 -7.46 -4.00
N LYS A 241 -5.65 -8.02 -5.00
CA LYS A 241 -7.09 -7.86 -5.14
C LYS A 241 -7.86 -8.40 -3.93
N TYR A 242 -7.44 -9.54 -3.39
CA TYR A 242 -8.04 -10.10 -2.18
C TYR A 242 -7.88 -9.16 -0.98
N VAL A 243 -6.66 -8.64 -0.77
CA VAL A 243 -6.36 -7.68 0.31
C VAL A 243 -7.17 -6.39 0.15
N GLU A 244 -7.22 -5.82 -1.05
CA GLU A 244 -7.99 -4.61 -1.36
C GLU A 244 -9.49 -4.78 -1.05
N VAL A 245 -10.08 -5.94 -1.40
CA VAL A 245 -11.47 -6.25 -1.09
C VAL A 245 -11.69 -6.32 0.42
N GLN A 246 -10.78 -6.95 1.16
CA GLN A 246 -10.90 -7.05 2.62
C GLN A 246 -10.75 -5.67 3.29
N GLU A 247 -9.83 -4.82 2.84
CA GLU A 247 -9.65 -3.45 3.35
C GLU A 247 -10.91 -2.61 3.10
N LYS A 248 -11.50 -2.73 1.90
CA LYS A 248 -12.76 -2.05 1.57
C LYS A 248 -13.94 -2.51 2.42
N GLU A 249 -14.08 -3.81 2.61
CA GLU A 249 -15.12 -4.41 3.48
C GLU A 249 -14.98 -3.90 4.92
N LEU A 250 -13.77 -3.89 5.45
CA LEU A 250 -13.47 -3.36 6.77
C LEU A 250 -13.76 -1.86 6.89
N SER A 251 -13.44 -1.08 5.87
CA SER A 251 -13.76 0.36 5.83
C SER A 251 -15.27 0.60 5.89
N LEU A 252 -16.06 -0.14 5.10
CA LEU A 252 -17.52 -0.07 5.11
C LEU A 252 -18.11 -0.44 6.48
N LEU A 253 -17.63 -1.52 7.09
CA LEU A 253 -18.05 -1.92 8.43
C LEU A 253 -17.74 -0.83 9.48
N SER A 254 -16.59 -0.16 9.35
CA SER A 254 -16.23 0.97 10.22
C SER A 254 -17.16 2.17 10.04
N GLN A 255 -17.55 2.49 8.80
CA GLN A 255 -18.51 3.56 8.49
C GLN A 255 -19.91 3.23 9.02
N MET A 256 -20.40 2.00 8.80
CA MET A 256 -21.68 1.53 9.37
C MET A 256 -21.71 1.62 10.89
N ARG A 257 -20.65 1.17 11.56
CA ARG A 257 -20.52 1.31 13.01
C ARG A 257 -20.64 2.78 13.45
N ASN A 258 -19.92 3.69 12.80
CA ASN A 258 -19.94 5.11 13.16
C ASN A 258 -21.33 5.71 12.94
N GLY A 259 -22.02 5.36 11.86
CA GLY A 259 -23.41 5.79 11.60
C GLY A 259 -24.38 5.27 12.67
N LEU A 260 -24.29 3.99 13.06
CA LEU A 260 -25.11 3.41 14.12
C LEU A 260 -24.85 4.09 15.48
N LEU A 261 -23.60 4.39 15.81
CA LEU A 261 -23.26 5.13 17.03
C LEU A 261 -23.87 6.54 17.04
N GLN A 262 -23.82 7.25 15.91
CA GLN A 262 -24.46 8.58 15.80
C GLN A 262 -25.97 8.50 16.01
N GLN A 263 -26.65 7.48 15.45
CA GLN A 263 -28.10 7.30 15.63
C GLN A 263 -28.51 6.93 17.06
N LEU A 264 -27.61 6.28 17.83
CA LEU A 264 -27.90 5.87 19.21
C LEU A 264 -27.65 6.97 20.24
N PHE A 265 -26.93 8.04 19.87
CA PHE A 265 -26.53 9.10 20.78
C PHE A 265 -27.06 10.49 20.40
N ILE A 266 -27.97 10.55 19.42
CA ILE A 266 -28.86 11.68 19.16
C ILE A 266 -30.24 11.36 19.75
#